data_065d1c9edb9e10da5ddbb931363ce98d
#
_entry.id   065d1c9edb9e10da5ddbb931363ce98d
#
_cell.length_a   1.000
_cell.length_b   1.000
_cell.length_c   1.000
_cell.angle_alpha   90.00
_cell.angle_beta   90.00
_cell.angle_gamma   90.00
#
_symmetry.space_group_name_H-M   'P 1'
#
loop_
_entity.id
_entity.type
_entity.pdbx_description
1 polymer ?
#
loop_
_entity_poly.entity_id
_entity_poly.type
_entity_poly.pdbx_seq_one_letter_code
_entity_poly.pdbx_strand_id
1 'polypeptide(L)'
;MPGKAQETSRYLEVERKFDVVESTVSPSFEGIAAVDHVEKSPTESLDAVYFDTPSKDLARHKITLRRRTGGHDAGWHLKLPAGPDARTEIRAPLTKSDPAGENTVPSELLDVVLAIVRDRPLGPVARITTQRESQVLYSIDGTALAEFSNDHVTAWSGDAAADTDAVPAEQEWREWELELVAGNGTADTALLSRLSNRLLDAGAAPAGHGSKLARVLGASLPPNGTQPPEDPVQRAVAEQVDELLVWDRAVRADVDDAVHQMRVTTRKIRSLLRESQDSFGLSDGDWILNELRELASVLGVARDAEVLAQRYEQQLNGLAPELMRGPIWERLVEGAQRRYQTGLRRSWIAMRSQRYFRLLDALDSMVAEIPVAASDEESPAITIDGAYKKVKKAAEAAAELDTVDQSDQENAHHRDEALHRIRKRAKRLRYTAAATGADEVSKQAKAIQTLLGDHQDSVVSREHLDQQARAAQIAGEDAFTYGLLYQQEADLAESCRQQLDDALRKLAKSVRKARD
;
A
#
# COMPACT_ATOMS: atom_id res chain seq x y z
N MET A 1 -39.16 -4.68 9.70
CA MET A 1 -37.74 -4.34 9.91
C MET A 1 -36.98 -4.88 8.71
N PRO A 2 -36.43 -4.05 7.81
CA PRO A 2 -35.53 -4.57 6.79
C PRO A 2 -34.26 -5.06 7.52
N GLY A 3 -33.87 -6.33 7.28
CA GLY A 3 -32.67 -6.92 7.84
C GLY A 3 -31.46 -6.06 7.46
N LYS A 4 -30.57 -5.78 8.43
CA LYS A 4 -29.27 -5.19 8.16
C LYS A 4 -28.60 -6.04 7.07
N ALA A 5 -28.25 -5.41 5.95
CA ALA A 5 -27.35 -6.03 4.99
C ALA A 5 -26.09 -6.44 5.78
N GLN A 6 -25.67 -7.69 5.66
CA GLN A 6 -24.43 -8.15 6.24
C GLN A 6 -23.31 -7.36 5.56
N GLU A 7 -22.62 -6.52 6.31
CA GLU A 7 -21.50 -5.71 5.82
C GLU A 7 -20.29 -6.62 5.57
N THR A 8 -19.46 -6.24 4.61
CA THR A 8 -18.16 -6.88 4.35
C THR A 8 -17.31 -6.83 5.62
N SER A 9 -16.85 -7.98 6.09
CA SER A 9 -16.00 -8.08 7.28
C SER A 9 -14.55 -8.33 6.90
N ARG A 10 -13.62 -7.80 7.69
CA ARG A 10 -12.17 -7.97 7.49
C ARG A 10 -11.51 -8.37 8.79
N TYR A 11 -10.70 -9.43 8.77
CA TYR A 11 -9.96 -9.91 9.92
C TYR A 11 -8.64 -10.56 9.51
N LEU A 12 -7.72 -10.63 10.48
CA LEU A 12 -6.44 -11.29 10.34
C LEU A 12 -6.60 -12.76 10.78
N GLU A 13 -6.32 -13.69 9.88
CA GLU A 13 -6.18 -15.12 10.18
C GLU A 13 -4.71 -15.43 10.40
N VAL A 14 -4.42 -16.24 11.40
CA VAL A 14 -3.09 -16.81 11.65
C VAL A 14 -3.22 -18.31 11.72
N GLU A 15 -2.75 -18.99 10.67
CA GLU A 15 -2.97 -20.42 10.46
C GLU A 15 -1.69 -21.14 10.03
N ARG A 16 -1.60 -22.43 10.36
CA ARG A 16 -0.63 -23.38 9.79
C ARG A 16 -1.33 -24.60 9.23
N LYS A 17 -0.80 -25.11 8.13
CA LYS A 17 -1.32 -26.28 7.41
C LYS A 17 -0.32 -27.42 7.45
N PHE A 18 -0.85 -28.64 7.52
CA PHE A 18 -0.05 -29.84 7.63
C PHE A 18 -0.60 -30.93 6.71
N ASP A 19 0.30 -31.57 5.97
CA ASP A 19 -0.03 -32.80 5.22
C ASP A 19 -0.06 -34.00 6.15
N VAL A 20 -1.08 -34.85 5.99
CA VAL A 20 -1.24 -36.09 6.72
C VAL A 20 -1.66 -37.23 5.79
N VAL A 21 -1.25 -38.46 6.13
CA VAL A 21 -1.71 -39.63 5.41
C VAL A 21 -3.04 -40.13 6.02
N GLU A 22 -3.77 -40.94 5.29
CA GLU A 22 -5.11 -41.41 5.70
C GLU A 22 -5.11 -42.13 7.08
N SER A 23 -4.04 -42.86 7.39
CA SER A 23 -3.90 -43.59 8.66
C SER A 23 -3.46 -42.72 9.85
N THR A 24 -3.14 -41.45 9.64
CA THR A 24 -2.70 -40.55 10.73
C THR A 24 -3.86 -40.24 11.67
N VAL A 25 -3.67 -40.54 12.95
CA VAL A 25 -4.70 -40.30 13.99
C VAL A 25 -4.61 -38.83 14.48
N SER A 26 -5.75 -38.15 14.54
CA SER A 26 -5.82 -36.78 15.09
C SER A 26 -5.32 -36.76 16.54
N PRO A 27 -4.42 -35.82 16.90
CA PRO A 27 -3.83 -35.79 18.24
C PRO A 27 -4.84 -35.34 19.30
N SER A 28 -4.57 -35.71 20.56
CA SER A 28 -5.20 -35.06 21.70
C SER A 28 -4.45 -33.76 22.04
N PHE A 29 -5.18 -32.73 22.37
CA PHE A 29 -4.63 -31.46 22.86
C PHE A 29 -4.63 -31.38 24.41
N GLU A 30 -5.05 -32.41 25.08
CA GLU A 30 -4.96 -32.53 26.54
C GLU A 30 -3.51 -32.47 27.02
N GLY A 31 -3.29 -31.79 28.18
CA GLY A 31 -1.97 -31.63 28.79
C GLY A 31 -1.13 -30.48 28.20
N ILE A 32 -1.65 -29.69 27.26
CA ILE A 32 -1.05 -28.43 26.85
C ILE A 32 -1.48 -27.35 27.84
N ALA A 33 -0.53 -26.73 28.55
CA ALA A 33 -0.79 -25.85 29.69
C ALA A 33 -1.79 -24.70 29.43
N ALA A 34 -1.95 -24.26 28.19
CA ALA A 34 -2.90 -23.22 27.82
C ALA A 34 -4.31 -23.74 27.54
N VAL A 35 -4.47 -25.07 27.29
CA VAL A 35 -5.74 -25.69 26.87
C VAL A 35 -6.38 -26.34 28.06
N ASP A 36 -7.56 -25.89 28.46
CA ASP A 36 -8.38 -26.48 29.52
C ASP A 36 -9.26 -27.60 28.98
N HIS A 37 -10.02 -27.33 27.92
CA HIS A 37 -10.90 -28.30 27.29
C HIS A 37 -11.00 -28.10 25.78
N VAL A 38 -11.55 -29.12 25.12
CA VAL A 38 -11.72 -29.14 23.66
C VAL A 38 -13.17 -29.47 23.33
N GLU A 39 -13.80 -28.67 22.50
CA GLU A 39 -15.14 -28.91 21.98
C GLU A 39 -15.07 -29.37 20.53
N LYS A 40 -15.78 -30.46 20.21
CA LYS A 40 -15.89 -31.00 18.85
C LYS A 40 -17.15 -30.43 18.17
N SER A 41 -16.99 -29.90 16.98
CA SER A 41 -18.12 -29.49 16.14
C SER A 41 -18.66 -30.67 15.31
N PRO A 42 -19.94 -30.66 14.89
CA PRO A 42 -20.42 -31.58 13.88
C PRO A 42 -19.60 -31.49 12.59
N THR A 43 -19.47 -32.60 11.87
CA THR A 43 -18.81 -32.63 10.58
C THR A 43 -19.54 -31.71 9.59
N GLU A 44 -18.81 -30.79 8.96
CA GLU A 44 -19.31 -29.88 7.96
C GLU A 44 -18.92 -30.34 6.56
N SER A 45 -19.87 -30.20 5.61
CA SER A 45 -19.60 -30.37 4.17
C SER A 45 -19.51 -29.00 3.54
N LEU A 46 -18.31 -28.68 3.02
CA LEU A 46 -18.00 -27.39 2.40
C LEU A 46 -17.80 -27.58 0.89
N ASP A 47 -18.39 -26.71 0.07
CA ASP A 47 -18.19 -26.69 -1.38
C ASP A 47 -17.73 -25.30 -1.82
N ALA A 48 -16.53 -25.21 -2.36
CA ALA A 48 -15.90 -23.96 -2.72
C ALA A 48 -15.48 -23.93 -4.19
N VAL A 49 -15.94 -22.90 -4.91
CA VAL A 49 -15.46 -22.57 -6.26
C VAL A 49 -14.46 -21.44 -6.16
N TYR A 50 -13.28 -21.63 -6.72
CA TYR A 50 -12.20 -20.64 -6.75
C TYR A 50 -12.15 -19.88 -8.05
N PHE A 51 -11.90 -18.59 -7.97
CA PHE A 51 -11.90 -17.67 -9.10
C PHE A 51 -10.52 -17.03 -9.29
N ASP A 52 -10.10 -16.95 -10.54
CA ASP A 52 -8.87 -16.25 -10.96
C ASP A 52 -8.99 -15.81 -12.42
N THR A 53 -8.02 -15.06 -12.90
CA THR A 53 -7.86 -14.79 -14.34
C THR A 53 -7.34 -16.03 -15.08
N PRO A 54 -7.46 -16.10 -16.41
CA PRO A 54 -6.86 -17.20 -17.18
C PRO A 54 -5.35 -17.36 -16.93
N SER A 55 -4.64 -16.26 -16.65
CA SER A 55 -3.20 -16.23 -16.34
C SER A 55 -2.88 -16.60 -14.89
N LYS A 56 -3.89 -16.84 -14.03
CA LYS A 56 -3.73 -17.12 -12.60
C LYS A 56 -3.07 -15.97 -11.83
N ASP A 57 -3.44 -14.73 -12.12
CA ASP A 57 -2.81 -13.55 -11.57
C ASP A 57 -2.96 -13.44 -10.04
N LEU A 58 -4.13 -13.82 -9.49
CA LEU A 58 -4.33 -13.84 -8.05
C LEU A 58 -3.43 -14.89 -7.37
N ALA A 59 -3.40 -16.11 -7.91
CA ALA A 59 -2.58 -17.19 -7.35
C ALA A 59 -1.08 -16.87 -7.39
N ARG A 60 -0.59 -16.21 -8.45
CA ARG A 60 0.79 -15.70 -8.54
C ARG A 60 1.15 -14.73 -7.41
N HIS A 61 0.18 -13.93 -6.96
CA HIS A 61 0.33 -13.00 -5.83
C HIS A 61 -0.06 -13.65 -4.49
N LYS A 62 -0.20 -14.98 -4.42
CA LYS A 62 -0.61 -15.75 -3.23
C LYS A 62 -1.97 -15.31 -2.66
N ILE A 63 -2.84 -14.82 -3.53
CA ILE A 63 -4.21 -14.40 -3.21
C ILE A 63 -5.16 -15.52 -3.63
N THR A 64 -6.18 -15.78 -2.79
CA THR A 64 -7.26 -16.69 -3.15
C THR A 64 -8.59 -15.97 -3.07
N LEU A 65 -9.41 -16.14 -4.09
CA LEU A 65 -10.80 -15.68 -4.13
C LEU A 65 -11.69 -16.89 -4.34
N ARG A 66 -12.63 -17.11 -3.42
CA ARG A 66 -13.55 -18.25 -3.53
C ARG A 66 -14.97 -17.85 -3.15
N ARG A 67 -15.92 -18.54 -3.72
CA ARG A 67 -17.31 -18.60 -3.27
C ARG A 67 -17.53 -19.95 -2.59
N ARG A 68 -17.95 -19.95 -1.32
CA ARG A 68 -18.15 -21.17 -0.54
C ARG A 68 -19.62 -21.30 -0.12
N THR A 69 -20.14 -22.50 -0.27
CA THR A 69 -21.43 -22.94 0.29
C THR A 69 -21.19 -24.04 1.32
N GLY A 70 -22.15 -24.25 2.20
CA GLY A 70 -22.01 -25.13 3.36
C GLY A 70 -21.20 -24.46 4.49
N GLY A 71 -21.33 -25.05 5.71
CA GLY A 71 -20.74 -24.48 6.92
C GLY A 71 -21.44 -23.22 7.42
N HIS A 72 -20.95 -22.73 8.55
CA HIS A 72 -21.49 -21.53 9.21
C HIS A 72 -21.11 -20.19 8.56
N ASP A 73 -20.07 -20.21 7.70
CA ASP A 73 -19.49 -19.02 7.06
C ASP A 73 -19.65 -19.06 5.53
N ALA A 74 -20.76 -19.59 5.02
CA ALA A 74 -21.07 -19.56 3.59
C ALA A 74 -21.03 -18.12 3.05
N GLY A 75 -20.27 -17.90 1.96
CA GLY A 75 -20.03 -16.54 1.43
C GLY A 75 -18.91 -16.50 0.40
N TRP A 76 -18.58 -15.28 0.02
CA TRP A 76 -17.36 -14.96 -0.73
C TRP A 76 -16.21 -14.69 0.23
N HIS A 77 -15.04 -15.24 -0.09
CA HIS A 77 -13.84 -15.14 0.72
C HIS A 77 -12.66 -14.70 -0.15
N LEU A 78 -12.06 -13.57 0.19
CA LEU A 78 -10.83 -13.09 -0.42
C LEU A 78 -9.73 -13.11 0.64
N LYS A 79 -8.71 -13.94 0.45
CA LYS A 79 -7.55 -14.02 1.35
C LYS A 79 -6.32 -13.41 0.71
N LEU A 80 -5.74 -12.42 1.39
CA LEU A 80 -4.54 -11.69 0.99
C LEU A 80 -3.36 -12.10 1.88
N PRO A 81 -2.12 -12.19 1.36
CA PRO A 81 -0.95 -12.46 2.19
C PRO A 81 -0.72 -11.31 3.18
N ALA A 82 -0.45 -11.65 4.44
CA ALA A 82 -0.16 -10.69 5.51
C ALA A 82 1.09 -11.07 6.33
N GLY A 83 1.77 -12.15 5.97
CA GLY A 83 2.96 -12.66 6.63
C GLY A 83 3.16 -14.15 6.35
N PRO A 84 4.19 -14.79 6.95
CA PRO A 84 4.48 -16.20 6.72
C PRO A 84 3.31 -17.13 7.08
N ASP A 85 2.72 -16.94 8.26
CA ASP A 85 1.61 -17.75 8.79
C ASP A 85 0.30 -16.92 8.86
N ALA A 86 0.27 -15.70 8.24
CA ALA A 86 -0.83 -14.75 8.40
C ALA A 86 -1.47 -14.38 7.06
N ARG A 87 -2.80 -14.22 7.06
CA ARG A 87 -3.59 -13.76 5.93
C ARG A 87 -4.63 -12.75 6.38
N THR A 88 -4.87 -11.73 5.57
CA THR A 88 -6.06 -10.90 5.74
C THR A 88 -7.19 -11.52 4.95
N GLU A 89 -8.24 -11.95 5.62
CA GLU A 89 -9.46 -12.40 4.97
C GLU A 89 -10.49 -11.29 4.92
N ILE A 90 -11.12 -11.12 3.76
CA ILE A 90 -12.24 -10.23 3.53
C ILE A 90 -13.41 -11.09 3.08
N ARG A 91 -14.53 -11.01 3.80
CA ARG A 91 -15.74 -11.79 3.53
C ARG A 91 -16.87 -10.90 3.02
N ALA A 92 -17.58 -11.39 2.02
CA ALA A 92 -18.83 -10.81 1.57
C ALA A 92 -19.94 -11.88 1.57
N PRO A 93 -21.19 -11.53 1.95
CA PRO A 93 -22.28 -12.49 1.99
C PRO A 93 -22.70 -12.93 0.59
N LEU A 94 -23.29 -14.11 0.47
CA LEU A 94 -24.02 -14.50 -0.73
C LEU A 94 -25.28 -13.62 -0.82
N THR A 95 -25.47 -12.96 -1.96
CA THR A 95 -26.68 -12.15 -2.16
C THR A 95 -27.86 -13.06 -2.48
N LYS A 96 -29.09 -12.67 -2.08
CA LYS A 96 -30.32 -13.42 -2.39
C LYS A 96 -30.62 -13.46 -3.90
N SER A 97 -30.00 -12.61 -4.68
CA SER A 97 -30.05 -12.54 -6.14
C SER A 97 -28.96 -13.38 -6.82
N ASP A 98 -28.07 -14.02 -6.05
CA ASP A 98 -27.14 -15.01 -6.56
C ASP A 98 -27.80 -16.40 -6.50
N PRO A 99 -28.54 -16.82 -7.53
CA PRO A 99 -28.95 -18.21 -7.66
C PRO A 99 -27.65 -19.04 -7.70
N ALA A 100 -27.71 -20.26 -7.18
CA ALA A 100 -26.58 -21.20 -7.20
C ALA A 100 -26.13 -21.37 -8.68
N GLY A 101 -25.22 -20.56 -9.15
CA GLY A 101 -24.79 -20.51 -10.57
C GLY A 101 -24.31 -19.17 -11.09
N GLU A 102 -24.61 -18.05 -10.47
CA GLU A 102 -24.01 -16.77 -10.89
C GLU A 102 -22.60 -16.62 -10.31
N ASN A 103 -21.62 -16.68 -11.22
CA ASN A 103 -20.19 -16.56 -10.93
C ASN A 103 -19.73 -15.09 -10.91
N THR A 104 -20.59 -14.18 -10.45
CA THR A 104 -20.25 -12.76 -10.40
C THR A 104 -19.59 -12.40 -9.09
N VAL A 105 -18.32 -12.03 -9.15
CA VAL A 105 -17.56 -11.57 -7.99
C VAL A 105 -18.11 -10.25 -7.47
N PRO A 106 -18.40 -10.09 -6.17
CA PRO A 106 -18.82 -8.83 -5.58
C PRO A 106 -17.83 -7.69 -5.88
N SER A 107 -18.39 -6.52 -6.25
CA SER A 107 -17.58 -5.35 -6.65
C SER A 107 -16.61 -4.89 -5.54
N GLU A 108 -17.01 -4.99 -4.28
CA GLU A 108 -16.19 -4.65 -3.13
C GLU A 108 -14.97 -5.57 -2.96
N LEU A 109 -15.05 -6.85 -3.33
CA LEU A 109 -13.91 -7.77 -3.34
C LEU A 109 -13.05 -7.58 -4.60
N LEU A 110 -13.71 -7.34 -5.75
CA LEU A 110 -13.02 -7.04 -7.00
C LEU A 110 -12.16 -5.78 -6.87
N ASP A 111 -12.66 -4.72 -6.25
CA ASP A 111 -11.94 -3.47 -6.04
C ASP A 111 -10.61 -3.69 -5.28
N VAL A 112 -10.59 -4.59 -4.30
CA VAL A 112 -9.37 -4.89 -3.51
C VAL A 112 -8.24 -5.47 -4.37
N VAL A 113 -8.57 -6.23 -5.40
CA VAL A 113 -7.60 -6.93 -6.27
C VAL A 113 -7.50 -6.33 -7.66
N LEU A 114 -8.17 -5.20 -7.91
CA LEU A 114 -8.32 -4.64 -9.25
C LEU A 114 -6.98 -4.27 -9.91
N ALA A 115 -5.98 -3.82 -9.15
CA ALA A 115 -4.64 -3.55 -9.68
C ALA A 115 -3.89 -4.81 -10.14
N ILE A 116 -4.32 -5.99 -9.69
CA ILE A 116 -3.74 -7.29 -10.06
C ILE A 116 -4.49 -7.88 -11.24
N VAL A 117 -5.82 -7.99 -11.12
CA VAL A 117 -6.65 -8.58 -12.20
C VAL A 117 -6.87 -7.62 -13.36
N ARG A 118 -6.87 -6.30 -13.09
CA ARG A 118 -7.06 -5.22 -14.08
C ARG A 118 -8.42 -5.34 -14.77
N ASP A 119 -8.44 -5.42 -16.10
CA ASP A 119 -9.62 -5.64 -16.93
C ASP A 119 -9.78 -7.10 -17.38
N ARG A 120 -8.93 -8.00 -16.86
CA ARG A 120 -9.01 -9.42 -17.18
C ARG A 120 -10.18 -10.06 -16.47
N PRO A 121 -10.99 -10.88 -17.18
CA PRO A 121 -12.15 -11.51 -16.57
C PRO A 121 -11.74 -12.53 -15.51
N LEU A 122 -12.46 -12.53 -14.39
CA LEU A 122 -12.36 -13.57 -13.38
C LEU A 122 -13.34 -14.69 -13.73
N GLY A 123 -12.85 -15.92 -13.74
CA GLY A 123 -13.63 -17.13 -13.97
C GLY A 123 -13.27 -18.22 -12.96
N PRO A 124 -14.08 -19.31 -12.89
CA PRO A 124 -13.78 -20.45 -12.07
C PRO A 124 -12.54 -21.19 -12.58
N VAL A 125 -11.60 -21.50 -11.68
CA VAL A 125 -10.33 -22.16 -12.00
C VAL A 125 -10.14 -23.48 -11.25
N ALA A 126 -10.91 -23.69 -10.16
CA ALA A 126 -10.94 -24.95 -9.43
C ALA A 126 -12.24 -25.03 -8.63
N ARG A 127 -12.68 -26.26 -8.34
CA ARG A 127 -13.70 -26.57 -7.35
C ARG A 127 -13.08 -27.48 -6.29
N ILE A 128 -13.36 -27.21 -5.04
CA ILE A 128 -12.83 -27.98 -3.91
C ILE A 128 -13.98 -28.27 -2.94
N THR A 129 -14.25 -29.55 -2.69
CA THR A 129 -15.15 -30.01 -1.65
C THR A 129 -14.34 -30.49 -0.46
N THR A 130 -14.85 -30.24 0.74
CA THR A 130 -14.14 -30.60 1.98
C THR A 130 -15.14 -31.17 2.98
N GLN A 131 -14.85 -32.34 3.52
CA GLN A 131 -15.49 -32.86 4.73
C GLN A 131 -14.60 -32.45 5.90
N ARG A 132 -15.07 -31.54 6.74
CA ARG A 132 -14.31 -30.92 7.82
C ARG A 132 -14.80 -31.39 9.18
N GLU A 133 -13.88 -31.88 10.00
CA GLU A 133 -14.08 -32.15 11.42
C GLU A 133 -13.29 -31.13 12.23
N SER A 134 -13.99 -30.22 12.93
CA SER A 134 -13.35 -29.17 13.71
C SER A 134 -13.35 -29.45 15.21
N GLN A 135 -12.32 -28.96 15.88
CA GLN A 135 -12.17 -28.94 17.34
C GLN A 135 -11.74 -27.57 17.78
N VAL A 136 -12.51 -26.92 18.65
CA VAL A 136 -12.16 -25.61 19.24
C VAL A 136 -11.51 -25.85 20.60
N LEU A 137 -10.35 -25.23 20.80
CA LEU A 137 -9.54 -25.35 22.02
C LEU A 137 -9.81 -24.12 22.90
N TYR A 138 -10.16 -24.35 24.15
CA TYR A 138 -10.51 -23.29 25.10
C TYR A 138 -9.51 -23.22 26.25
N SER A 139 -9.30 -22.00 26.75
CA SER A 139 -8.61 -21.72 27.99
C SER A 139 -9.54 -21.93 29.21
N ILE A 140 -8.96 -21.89 30.42
CA ILE A 140 -9.69 -22.08 31.68
C ILE A 140 -10.77 -21.01 31.94
N ASP A 141 -10.64 -19.84 31.35
CA ASP A 141 -11.62 -18.76 31.43
C ASP A 141 -12.72 -18.85 30.35
N GLY A 142 -12.71 -19.92 29.54
CA GLY A 142 -13.67 -20.15 28.47
C GLY A 142 -13.38 -19.37 27.18
N THR A 143 -12.21 -18.72 27.06
CA THR A 143 -11.80 -18.05 25.82
C THR A 143 -11.36 -19.07 24.79
N ALA A 144 -11.90 -19.00 23.56
CA ALA A 144 -11.44 -19.82 22.45
C ALA A 144 -10.02 -19.38 22.03
N LEU A 145 -9.09 -20.33 22.00
CA LEU A 145 -7.67 -20.09 21.71
C LEU A 145 -7.30 -20.40 20.27
N ALA A 146 -7.75 -21.56 19.78
CA ALA A 146 -7.43 -22.04 18.45
C ALA A 146 -8.51 -23.01 17.96
N GLU A 147 -8.61 -23.14 16.65
CA GLU A 147 -9.39 -24.18 15.99
C GLU A 147 -8.44 -25.14 15.26
N PHE A 148 -8.60 -26.41 15.51
CA PHE A 148 -7.98 -27.49 14.76
C PHE A 148 -9.01 -28.09 13.82
N SER A 149 -8.68 -28.20 12.53
CA SER A 149 -9.52 -28.85 11.53
C SER A 149 -8.82 -30.01 10.87
N ASN A 150 -9.56 -31.12 10.74
CA ASN A 150 -9.18 -32.30 9.98
C ASN A 150 -10.03 -32.34 8.71
N ASP A 151 -9.39 -32.11 7.57
CA ASP A 151 -10.03 -31.91 6.27
C ASP A 151 -9.78 -33.11 5.36
N HIS A 152 -10.84 -33.77 4.90
CA HIS A 152 -10.82 -34.68 3.75
C HIS A 152 -11.24 -33.89 2.52
N VAL A 153 -10.35 -33.77 1.57
CA VAL A 153 -10.48 -32.84 0.44
C VAL A 153 -10.56 -33.58 -0.87
N THR A 154 -11.54 -33.25 -1.70
CA THR A 154 -11.63 -33.65 -3.10
C THR A 154 -11.64 -32.39 -3.97
N ALA A 155 -10.80 -32.36 -5.00
CA ALA A 155 -10.61 -31.16 -5.81
C ALA A 155 -10.50 -31.46 -7.30
N TRP A 156 -10.99 -30.53 -8.09
CA TRP A 156 -10.92 -30.56 -9.56
C TRP A 156 -10.28 -29.25 -10.06
N SER A 157 -9.29 -29.38 -10.94
CA SER A 157 -8.69 -28.25 -11.65
C SER A 157 -9.22 -28.19 -13.09
N GLY A 158 -9.47 -26.99 -13.59
CA GLY A 158 -9.86 -26.74 -14.97
C GLY A 158 -11.04 -25.79 -15.11
N ASP A 159 -11.21 -25.22 -16.30
CA ASP A 159 -12.41 -24.47 -16.64
C ASP A 159 -13.60 -25.45 -16.60
N ALA A 160 -14.43 -25.33 -15.56
CA ALA A 160 -15.72 -26.01 -15.51
C ALA A 160 -16.67 -25.55 -16.65
N ALA A 161 -16.21 -24.62 -17.48
CA ALA A 161 -16.89 -24.05 -18.64
C ALA A 161 -16.24 -24.41 -20.00
N ALA A 162 -15.08 -25.05 -20.01
CA ALA A 162 -14.51 -25.57 -21.24
C ALA A 162 -15.25 -26.87 -21.63
N ASP A 163 -16.04 -26.78 -22.67
CA ASP A 163 -16.76 -27.88 -23.31
C ASP A 163 -15.74 -28.82 -24.04
N THR A 164 -14.80 -29.37 -23.25
CA THR A 164 -13.86 -30.38 -23.71
C THR A 164 -14.17 -31.68 -23.00
N ASP A 165 -14.34 -32.76 -23.78
CA ASP A 165 -14.57 -34.15 -23.33
C ASP A 165 -13.49 -34.71 -22.38
N ALA A 166 -12.58 -33.89 -21.87
CA ALA A 166 -11.57 -34.26 -20.90
C ALA A 166 -12.15 -34.15 -19.48
N VAL A 167 -12.35 -35.29 -18.85
CA VAL A 167 -12.70 -35.34 -17.41
C VAL A 167 -11.60 -34.63 -16.61
N PRO A 168 -11.93 -33.59 -15.83
CA PRO A 168 -10.94 -32.92 -14.98
C PRO A 168 -10.24 -33.94 -14.07
N ALA A 169 -8.93 -33.82 -13.93
CA ALA A 169 -8.18 -34.71 -13.03
C ALA A 169 -8.65 -34.46 -11.59
N GLU A 170 -9.26 -35.47 -10.98
CA GLU A 170 -9.67 -35.45 -9.58
C GLU A 170 -8.46 -35.71 -8.69
N GLN A 171 -8.33 -34.92 -7.64
CA GLN A 171 -7.29 -35.05 -6.62
C GLN A 171 -7.97 -35.23 -5.27
N GLU A 172 -7.51 -36.22 -4.51
CA GLU A 172 -7.97 -36.45 -3.13
C GLU A 172 -6.78 -36.40 -2.18
N TRP A 173 -6.99 -35.79 -1.02
CA TRP A 173 -5.99 -35.78 0.05
C TRP A 173 -6.64 -35.45 1.38
N ARG A 174 -5.88 -35.66 2.44
CA ARG A 174 -6.21 -35.26 3.78
C ARG A 174 -5.19 -34.26 4.30
N GLU A 175 -5.65 -33.21 4.97
CA GLU A 175 -4.78 -32.19 5.59
C GLU A 175 -5.35 -31.74 6.93
N TRP A 176 -4.47 -31.23 7.77
CA TRP A 176 -4.84 -30.59 9.03
C TRP A 176 -4.57 -29.10 8.92
N GLU A 177 -5.48 -28.29 9.47
CA GLU A 177 -5.33 -26.86 9.63
C GLU A 177 -5.37 -26.51 11.11
N LEU A 178 -4.53 -25.60 11.54
CA LEU A 178 -4.51 -25.05 12.89
C LEU A 178 -4.58 -23.53 12.78
N GLU A 179 -5.68 -22.95 13.22
CA GLU A 179 -5.94 -21.52 13.16
C GLU A 179 -6.08 -20.94 14.56
N LEU A 180 -5.42 -19.81 14.85
CA LEU A 180 -5.62 -19.09 16.10
C LEU A 180 -6.94 -18.30 16.03
N VAL A 181 -7.77 -18.45 17.05
CA VAL A 181 -8.94 -17.58 17.21
C VAL A 181 -8.47 -16.19 17.61
N ALA A 182 -8.86 -15.17 16.84
CA ALA A 182 -8.44 -13.79 17.06
C ALA A 182 -8.91 -13.27 18.42
N GLY A 183 -8.00 -13.24 19.40
CA GLY A 183 -8.17 -12.50 20.65
C GLY A 183 -7.49 -11.14 20.53
N ASN A 184 -8.09 -10.10 21.06
CA ASN A 184 -7.57 -8.73 21.29
C ASN A 184 -6.29 -8.25 20.56
N GLY A 185 -6.15 -8.56 19.26
CA GLY A 185 -5.22 -7.87 18.35
C GLY A 185 -3.77 -8.39 18.27
N THR A 186 -3.35 -9.34 19.08
CA THR A 186 -2.01 -9.97 18.97
C THR A 186 -2.13 -11.48 18.91
N ALA A 187 -1.69 -12.10 17.80
CA ALA A 187 -1.63 -13.54 17.68
C ALA A 187 -0.55 -14.12 18.62
N ASP A 188 -0.92 -15.07 19.50
CA ASP A 188 0.05 -15.82 20.31
C ASP A 188 0.81 -16.84 19.45
N THR A 189 1.87 -16.38 18.78
CA THR A 189 2.72 -17.22 17.93
C THR A 189 3.45 -18.32 18.73
N ALA A 190 3.64 -18.13 20.05
CA ALA A 190 4.21 -19.16 20.91
C ALA A 190 3.21 -20.30 21.17
N LEU A 191 1.93 -19.97 21.34
CA LEU A 191 0.87 -20.97 21.41
C LEU A 191 0.75 -21.74 20.10
N LEU A 192 0.70 -21.03 18.94
CA LEU A 192 0.65 -21.66 17.62
C LEU A 192 1.81 -22.65 17.44
N SER A 193 3.02 -22.29 17.86
CA SER A 193 4.19 -23.16 17.75
C SER A 193 4.08 -24.40 18.65
N ARG A 194 3.59 -24.27 19.89
CA ARG A 194 3.37 -25.41 20.80
C ARG A 194 2.32 -26.39 20.25
N LEU A 195 1.20 -25.84 19.75
CA LEU A 195 0.14 -26.64 19.13
C LEU A 195 0.63 -27.31 17.84
N SER A 196 1.41 -26.60 17.01
CA SER A 196 2.02 -27.14 15.78
C SER A 196 2.94 -28.31 16.09
N ASN A 197 3.76 -28.22 17.14
CA ASN A 197 4.64 -29.34 17.55
C ASN A 197 3.84 -30.60 17.92
N ARG A 198 2.68 -30.45 18.55
CA ARG A 198 1.79 -31.60 18.85
C ARG A 198 1.30 -32.30 17.58
N LEU A 199 1.05 -31.54 16.49
CA LEU A 199 0.65 -32.11 15.20
C LEU A 199 1.83 -32.82 14.53
N LEU A 200 3.03 -32.27 14.59
CA LEU A 200 4.26 -32.89 14.08
C LEU A 200 4.57 -34.20 14.82
N ASP A 201 4.44 -34.21 16.15
CA ASP A 201 4.64 -35.41 16.99
C ASP A 201 3.62 -36.50 16.66
N ALA A 202 2.44 -36.13 16.18
CA ALA A 202 1.41 -37.08 15.72
C ALA A 202 1.66 -37.63 14.31
N GLY A 203 2.73 -37.21 13.64
CA GLY A 203 3.14 -37.71 12.33
C GLY A 203 2.68 -36.83 11.15
N ALA A 204 2.20 -35.61 11.41
CA ALA A 204 1.95 -34.64 10.36
C ALA A 204 3.27 -34.05 9.83
N ALA A 205 3.28 -33.58 8.59
CA ALA A 205 4.36 -32.82 8.00
C ALA A 205 3.87 -31.38 7.64
N PRO A 206 4.71 -30.34 7.74
CA PRO A 206 4.32 -29.02 7.25
C PRO A 206 3.88 -29.10 5.79
N ALA A 207 2.74 -28.48 5.45
CA ALA A 207 2.24 -28.51 4.08
C ALA A 207 3.22 -27.77 3.13
N GLY A 208 3.53 -28.39 1.98
CA GLY A 208 4.40 -27.82 0.97
C GLY A 208 3.77 -26.69 0.15
N HIS A 209 2.55 -26.28 0.47
CA HIS A 209 1.77 -25.27 -0.25
C HIS A 209 0.98 -24.39 0.70
N GLY A 210 0.85 -23.12 0.32
CA GLY A 210 0.23 -22.11 1.18
C GLY A 210 -1.31 -22.13 1.17
N SER A 211 -1.97 -22.88 0.28
CA SER A 211 -3.43 -23.02 0.21
C SER A 211 -3.84 -24.27 -0.55
N LYS A 212 -5.08 -24.75 -0.31
CA LYS A 212 -5.68 -25.83 -1.10
C LYS A 212 -5.65 -25.54 -2.60
N LEU A 213 -5.95 -24.29 -3.01
CA LEU A 213 -5.86 -23.88 -4.40
C LEU A 213 -4.43 -23.98 -4.97
N ALA A 214 -3.43 -23.56 -4.20
CA ALA A 214 -2.02 -23.68 -4.64
C ALA A 214 -1.60 -25.15 -4.85
N ARG A 215 -2.12 -26.08 -4.04
CA ARG A 215 -1.93 -27.52 -4.24
C ARG A 215 -2.54 -27.99 -5.55
N VAL A 216 -3.81 -27.62 -5.79
CA VAL A 216 -4.56 -28.04 -7.00
C VAL A 216 -3.92 -27.49 -8.28
N LEU A 217 -3.48 -26.23 -8.26
CA LEU A 217 -2.88 -25.55 -9.41
C LEU A 217 -1.39 -25.89 -9.62
N GLY A 218 -0.73 -26.48 -8.63
CA GLY A 218 0.71 -26.72 -8.50
C GLY A 218 1.54 -26.69 -9.78
N ALA A 219 1.33 -27.65 -10.69
CA ALA A 219 2.07 -27.74 -11.94
C ALA A 219 1.70 -26.65 -12.98
N SER A 220 0.54 -26.00 -12.85
CA SER A 220 0.08 -24.94 -13.75
C SER A 220 0.48 -23.52 -13.31
N LEU A 221 1.03 -23.40 -12.10
CA LEU A 221 1.65 -22.17 -11.64
C LEU A 221 3.13 -22.18 -12.02
N PRO A 222 3.69 -21.03 -12.48
CA PRO A 222 5.14 -20.93 -12.60
C PRO A 222 5.77 -21.22 -11.24
N PRO A 223 6.96 -21.85 -11.19
CA PRO A 223 7.63 -22.18 -9.94
C PRO A 223 7.66 -20.98 -9.02
N ASN A 224 7.37 -21.20 -7.74
CA ASN A 224 7.22 -20.20 -6.69
C ASN A 224 8.34 -19.15 -6.72
N GLY A 225 7.95 -17.92 -7.04
CA GLY A 225 8.82 -16.76 -7.07
C GLY A 225 9.62 -16.69 -8.38
N THR A 226 9.33 -15.71 -9.22
CA THR A 226 10.40 -15.15 -10.03
C THR A 226 11.56 -14.91 -9.08
N GLN A 227 12.71 -15.56 -9.28
CA GLN A 227 13.91 -15.21 -8.53
C GLN A 227 14.06 -13.68 -8.63
N PRO A 228 14.34 -12.99 -7.50
CA PRO A 228 14.51 -11.56 -7.55
C PRO A 228 15.52 -11.24 -8.66
N PRO A 229 15.26 -10.23 -9.47
CA PRO A 229 16.14 -9.87 -10.57
C PRO A 229 17.59 -9.79 -10.10
N GLU A 230 18.52 -10.35 -10.88
CA GLU A 230 19.96 -10.29 -10.53
C GLU A 230 20.48 -8.86 -10.59
N ASP A 231 19.98 -8.09 -11.55
CA ASP A 231 20.31 -6.66 -11.66
C ASP A 231 19.76 -5.85 -10.48
N PRO A 232 20.60 -5.09 -9.76
CA PRO A 232 20.18 -4.33 -8.57
C PRO A 232 19.12 -3.26 -8.87
N VAL A 233 19.16 -2.64 -10.05
CA VAL A 233 18.22 -1.59 -10.43
C VAL A 233 16.87 -2.18 -10.78
N GLN A 234 16.87 -3.28 -11.53
CA GLN A 234 15.65 -4.02 -11.85
C GLN A 234 14.99 -4.55 -10.57
N ARG A 235 15.79 -5.07 -9.64
CA ARG A 235 15.30 -5.48 -8.32
C ARG A 235 14.66 -4.33 -7.55
N ALA A 236 15.32 -3.16 -7.52
CA ALA A 236 14.77 -1.98 -6.86
C ALA A 236 13.46 -1.49 -7.52
N VAL A 237 13.33 -1.61 -8.85
CA VAL A 237 12.07 -1.31 -9.55
C VAL A 237 11.01 -2.33 -9.19
N ALA A 238 11.33 -3.64 -9.18
CA ALA A 238 10.40 -4.70 -8.81
C ALA A 238 9.83 -4.49 -7.40
N GLU A 239 10.70 -4.22 -6.42
CA GLU A 239 10.28 -3.92 -5.04
C GLU A 239 9.34 -2.72 -4.96
N GLN A 240 9.57 -1.68 -5.76
CA GLN A 240 8.69 -0.51 -5.77
C GLN A 240 7.39 -0.78 -6.53
N VAL A 241 7.36 -1.67 -7.52
CA VAL A 241 6.11 -2.11 -8.19
C VAL A 241 5.26 -2.93 -7.22
N ASP A 242 5.85 -3.85 -6.48
CA ASP A 242 5.14 -4.59 -5.41
C ASP A 242 4.57 -3.64 -4.34
N GLU A 243 5.36 -2.67 -3.91
CA GLU A 243 4.94 -1.61 -2.98
C GLU A 243 3.77 -0.78 -3.54
N LEU A 244 3.79 -0.47 -4.86
CA LEU A 244 2.71 0.26 -5.53
C LEU A 244 1.38 -0.51 -5.44
N LEU A 245 1.39 -1.83 -5.63
CA LEU A 245 0.19 -2.68 -5.50
C LEU A 245 -0.34 -2.73 -4.06
N VAL A 246 0.54 -2.67 -3.06
CA VAL A 246 0.14 -2.55 -1.64
C VAL A 246 -0.59 -1.23 -1.40
N TRP A 247 0.00 -0.11 -1.86
CA TRP A 247 -0.60 1.21 -1.67
C TRP A 247 -1.84 1.44 -2.54
N ASP A 248 -1.95 0.80 -3.71
CA ASP A 248 -3.18 0.80 -4.51
C ASP A 248 -4.37 0.30 -3.68
N ARG A 249 -4.22 -0.86 -3.04
CA ARG A 249 -5.26 -1.42 -2.16
C ARG A 249 -5.58 -0.50 -0.98
N ALA A 250 -4.56 0.09 -0.38
CA ALA A 250 -4.73 1.00 0.76
C ALA A 250 -5.47 2.28 0.36
N VAL A 251 -5.17 2.87 -0.81
CA VAL A 251 -5.88 4.04 -1.36
C VAL A 251 -7.34 3.71 -1.67
N ARG A 252 -7.63 2.53 -2.22
CA ARG A 252 -9.01 2.09 -2.47
C ARG A 252 -9.81 1.94 -1.18
N ALA A 253 -9.17 1.53 -0.10
CA ALA A 253 -9.76 1.39 1.22
C ALA A 253 -9.73 2.68 2.06
N ASP A 254 -9.29 3.81 1.50
CA ASP A 254 -9.15 5.11 2.18
C ASP A 254 -8.37 5.00 3.51
N VAL A 255 -7.29 4.19 3.50
CA VAL A 255 -6.43 4.04 4.66
C VAL A 255 -5.62 5.33 4.86
N ASP A 256 -5.45 5.73 6.12
CA ASP A 256 -4.67 6.92 6.48
C ASP A 256 -3.27 6.90 5.85
N ASP A 257 -2.80 8.06 5.38
CA ASP A 257 -1.51 8.28 4.67
C ASP A 257 -1.33 7.48 3.36
N ALA A 258 -2.29 6.64 2.94
CA ALA A 258 -2.13 5.76 1.77
C ALA A 258 -1.90 6.53 0.47
N VAL A 259 -2.61 7.64 0.26
CA VAL A 259 -2.46 8.51 -0.91
C VAL A 259 -1.04 9.09 -0.96
N HIS A 260 -0.51 9.51 0.19
CA HIS A 260 0.87 10.01 0.30
C HIS A 260 1.89 8.93 -0.09
N GLN A 261 1.76 7.74 0.48
CA GLN A 261 2.68 6.64 0.23
C GLN A 261 2.63 6.18 -1.23
N MET A 262 1.45 6.02 -1.82
CA MET A 262 1.30 5.68 -3.23
C MET A 262 1.96 6.73 -4.14
N ARG A 263 1.78 8.02 -3.83
CA ARG A 263 2.43 9.12 -4.57
C ARG A 263 3.95 9.10 -4.42
N VAL A 264 4.46 8.76 -3.24
CA VAL A 264 5.91 8.61 -2.98
C VAL A 264 6.47 7.45 -3.81
N THR A 265 5.83 6.29 -3.78
CA THR A 265 6.23 5.07 -4.51
C THR A 265 6.20 5.31 -6.02
N THR A 266 5.11 5.90 -6.57
CA THR A 266 5.03 6.30 -7.98
C THR A 266 6.20 7.19 -8.40
N ARG A 267 6.60 8.14 -7.55
CA ARG A 267 7.73 9.04 -7.82
C ARG A 267 9.09 8.35 -7.71
N LYS A 268 9.23 7.36 -6.81
CA LYS A 268 10.44 6.53 -6.69
C LYS A 268 10.63 5.69 -7.96
N ILE A 269 9.57 4.98 -8.41
CA ILE A 269 9.60 4.20 -9.66
C ILE A 269 10.04 5.11 -10.81
N ARG A 270 9.37 6.26 -10.99
CA ARG A 270 9.72 7.21 -12.06
C ARG A 270 11.16 7.71 -11.96
N SER A 271 11.69 7.91 -10.74
CA SER A 271 13.08 8.35 -10.55
C SER A 271 14.07 7.24 -10.93
N LEU A 272 13.83 6.01 -10.50
CA LEU A 272 14.66 4.85 -10.83
C LEU A 272 14.69 4.63 -12.35
N LEU A 273 13.54 4.57 -13.00
CA LEU A 273 13.44 4.38 -14.45
C LEU A 273 14.13 5.51 -15.22
N ARG A 274 14.01 6.76 -14.78
CA ARG A 274 14.66 7.90 -15.43
C ARG A 274 16.18 7.92 -15.23
N GLU A 275 16.67 7.44 -14.10
CA GLU A 275 18.10 7.38 -13.80
C GLU A 275 18.80 6.21 -14.51
N SER A 276 18.03 5.22 -14.95
CA SER A 276 18.50 3.99 -15.61
C SER A 276 17.81 3.78 -16.97
N GLN A 277 17.55 4.87 -17.70
CA GLN A 277 16.84 4.84 -18.98
C GLN A 277 17.47 3.87 -19.99
N ASP A 278 18.81 3.90 -20.08
CA ASP A 278 19.56 3.05 -21.02
C ASP A 278 19.38 1.55 -20.71
N SER A 279 19.32 1.18 -19.42
CA SER A 279 19.11 -0.21 -18.99
C SER A 279 17.71 -0.73 -19.34
N PHE A 280 16.71 0.15 -19.40
CA PHE A 280 15.33 -0.19 -19.71
C PHE A 280 14.90 0.21 -21.14
N GLY A 281 15.83 0.72 -21.96
CA GLY A 281 15.54 1.16 -23.33
C GLY A 281 14.57 2.35 -23.39
N LEU A 282 14.54 3.20 -22.35
CA LEU A 282 13.62 4.33 -22.23
C LEU A 282 14.26 5.64 -22.74
N SER A 283 13.41 6.57 -23.14
CA SER A 283 13.77 7.95 -23.49
C SER A 283 13.04 8.97 -22.58
N ASP A 284 13.53 10.22 -22.52
CA ASP A 284 12.92 11.27 -21.68
C ASP A 284 11.45 11.58 -21.99
N GLY A 285 11.01 11.29 -23.22
CA GLY A 285 9.63 11.45 -23.67
C GLY A 285 8.77 10.20 -23.55
N ASP A 286 9.29 9.15 -22.95
CA ASP A 286 8.64 7.86 -22.93
C ASP A 286 7.28 7.91 -22.21
N TRP A 287 6.34 7.15 -22.78
CA TRP A 287 4.96 7.12 -22.32
C TRP A 287 4.87 6.72 -20.83
N ILE A 288 5.64 5.73 -20.39
CA ILE A 288 5.59 5.21 -19.02
C ILE A 288 6.03 6.27 -17.99
N LEU A 289 7.07 7.06 -18.31
CA LEU A 289 7.53 8.16 -17.43
C LEU A 289 6.49 9.28 -17.33
N ASN A 290 5.74 9.50 -18.42
CA ASN A 290 4.65 10.47 -18.45
C ASN A 290 3.44 9.96 -17.65
N GLU A 291 3.07 8.67 -17.79
CA GLU A 291 1.97 8.08 -17.02
C GLU A 291 2.23 8.11 -15.51
N LEU A 292 3.43 7.76 -15.08
CA LEU A 292 3.84 7.87 -13.67
C LEU A 292 3.76 9.31 -13.15
N ARG A 293 4.08 10.29 -14.00
CA ARG A 293 3.94 11.71 -13.64
C ARG A 293 2.47 12.10 -13.49
N GLU A 294 1.61 11.69 -14.43
CA GLU A 294 0.18 11.99 -14.39
C GLU A 294 -0.50 11.31 -13.18
N LEU A 295 -0.19 10.05 -12.90
CA LEU A 295 -0.69 9.36 -11.70
C LEU A 295 -0.30 10.11 -10.42
N ALA A 296 0.98 10.50 -10.29
CA ALA A 296 1.45 11.29 -9.14
C ALA A 296 0.77 12.67 -9.04
N SER A 297 0.37 13.26 -10.18
CA SER A 297 -0.38 14.52 -10.22
C SER A 297 -1.81 14.35 -9.74
N VAL A 298 -2.51 13.31 -10.20
CA VAL A 298 -3.88 13.00 -9.77
C VAL A 298 -3.95 12.71 -8.27
N LEU A 299 -3.04 11.87 -7.76
CA LEU A 299 -2.89 11.60 -6.32
C LEU A 299 -2.54 12.87 -5.53
N GLY A 300 -1.81 13.80 -6.16
CA GLY A 300 -1.41 15.08 -5.58
C GLY A 300 -2.60 15.92 -5.12
N VAL A 301 -3.70 15.92 -5.87
CA VAL A 301 -4.91 16.70 -5.53
C VAL A 301 -5.49 16.31 -4.17
N ALA A 302 -5.58 15.01 -3.89
CA ALA A 302 -6.04 14.52 -2.58
C ALA A 302 -5.01 14.83 -1.50
N ARG A 303 -3.72 14.54 -1.74
CA ARG A 303 -2.66 14.77 -0.74
C ARG A 303 -2.51 16.23 -0.34
N ASP A 304 -2.57 17.14 -1.29
CA ASP A 304 -2.43 18.57 -1.01
C ASP A 304 -3.61 19.07 -0.12
N ALA A 305 -4.82 18.55 -0.33
CA ALA A 305 -5.97 18.83 0.51
C ALA A 305 -5.86 18.20 1.92
N GLU A 306 -5.32 16.97 2.01
CA GLU A 306 -5.07 16.28 3.28
C GLU A 306 -4.05 17.05 4.14
N VAL A 307 -2.94 17.48 3.55
CA VAL A 307 -1.92 18.30 4.23
C VAL A 307 -2.52 19.59 4.76
N LEU A 308 -3.36 20.26 3.97
CA LEU A 308 -4.03 21.48 4.42
C LEU A 308 -5.01 21.22 5.56
N ALA A 309 -5.78 20.13 5.52
CA ALA A 309 -6.69 19.76 6.59
C ALA A 309 -5.95 19.54 7.92
N GLN A 310 -4.90 18.71 7.88
CA GLN A 310 -4.06 18.43 9.06
C GLN A 310 -3.40 19.69 9.61
N ARG A 311 -2.91 20.56 8.74
CA ARG A 311 -2.27 21.83 9.12
C ARG A 311 -3.24 22.74 9.84
N TYR A 312 -4.42 22.98 9.27
CA TYR A 312 -5.43 23.84 9.89
C TYR A 312 -5.98 23.25 11.19
N GLU A 313 -6.19 21.95 11.24
CA GLU A 313 -6.58 21.28 12.47
C GLU A 313 -5.57 21.50 13.61
N GLN A 314 -4.27 21.33 13.31
CA GLN A 314 -3.21 21.59 14.29
C GLN A 314 -3.17 23.06 14.73
N GLN A 315 -3.27 24.00 13.78
CA GLN A 315 -3.24 25.43 14.07
C GLN A 315 -4.44 25.87 14.93
N LEU A 316 -5.65 25.46 14.53
CA LEU A 316 -6.87 25.80 15.26
C LEU A 316 -6.91 25.20 16.66
N ASN A 317 -6.46 23.96 16.82
CA ASN A 317 -6.34 23.33 18.15
C ASN A 317 -5.32 24.04 19.06
N GLY A 318 -4.37 24.78 18.49
CA GLY A 318 -3.40 25.60 19.24
C GLY A 318 -3.90 27.01 19.61
N LEU A 319 -5.06 27.43 19.10
CA LEU A 319 -5.62 28.76 19.38
C LEU A 319 -6.50 28.74 20.65
N ALA A 320 -6.50 29.86 21.36
CA ALA A 320 -7.47 30.06 22.43
C ALA A 320 -8.89 30.20 21.84
N PRO A 321 -9.94 29.65 22.52
CA PRO A 321 -11.30 29.62 21.97
C PRO A 321 -11.85 30.98 21.56
N GLU A 322 -11.49 32.06 22.25
CA GLU A 322 -11.91 33.44 21.96
C GLU A 322 -11.32 34.00 20.66
N LEU A 323 -10.27 33.38 20.12
CA LEU A 323 -9.63 33.75 18.85
C LEU A 323 -10.26 33.02 17.66
N MET A 324 -11.07 31.98 17.91
CA MET A 324 -11.80 31.24 16.88
C MET A 324 -13.15 31.93 16.61
N ARG A 325 -13.22 32.75 15.56
CA ARG A 325 -14.40 33.54 15.19
C ARG A 325 -14.99 33.06 13.86
N GLY A 326 -16.33 33.06 13.80
CA GLY A 326 -17.06 32.57 12.63
C GLY A 326 -16.95 31.04 12.43
N PRO A 327 -17.44 30.50 11.31
CA PRO A 327 -17.44 29.07 11.01
C PRO A 327 -16.06 28.59 10.47
N ILE A 328 -14.99 28.99 11.16
CA ILE A 328 -13.60 28.80 10.70
C ILE A 328 -13.24 27.32 10.52
N TRP A 329 -13.68 26.46 11.46
CA TRP A 329 -13.44 25.02 11.42
C TRP A 329 -14.11 24.38 10.20
N GLU A 330 -15.40 24.66 10.02
CA GLU A 330 -16.19 24.14 8.89
C GLU A 330 -15.58 24.54 7.53
N ARG A 331 -15.13 25.79 7.40
CA ARG A 331 -14.54 26.27 6.15
C ARG A 331 -13.15 25.73 5.87
N LEU A 332 -12.26 25.74 6.86
CA LEU A 332 -10.86 25.34 6.65
C LEU A 332 -10.66 23.83 6.76
N VAL A 333 -11.05 23.22 7.88
CA VAL A 333 -10.78 21.79 8.12
C VAL A 333 -11.74 20.93 7.30
N GLU A 334 -13.07 21.07 7.52
CA GLU A 334 -14.03 20.26 6.78
C GLU A 334 -14.05 20.62 5.29
N GLY A 335 -13.80 21.88 4.92
CA GLY A 335 -13.63 22.31 3.54
C GLY A 335 -12.44 21.62 2.85
N ALA A 336 -11.32 21.46 3.53
CA ALA A 336 -10.17 20.71 3.03
C ALA A 336 -10.45 19.20 2.99
N GLN A 337 -11.16 18.65 4.00
CA GLN A 337 -11.59 17.25 3.99
C GLN A 337 -12.55 16.93 2.83
N ARG A 338 -13.50 17.83 2.52
CA ARG A 338 -14.37 17.68 1.33
C ARG A 338 -13.56 17.71 0.02
N ARG A 339 -12.51 18.51 -0.05
CA ARG A 339 -11.57 18.52 -1.21
C ARG A 339 -10.76 17.25 -1.29
N TYR A 340 -10.28 16.73 -0.14
CA TYR A 340 -9.62 15.42 -0.08
C TYR A 340 -10.52 14.34 -0.67
N GLN A 341 -11.76 14.23 -0.21
CA GLN A 341 -12.72 13.24 -0.71
C GLN A 341 -12.97 13.38 -2.22
N THR A 342 -12.99 14.61 -2.73
CA THR A 342 -13.13 14.86 -4.17
C THR A 342 -11.88 14.41 -4.94
N GLY A 343 -10.70 14.70 -4.41
CA GLY A 343 -9.41 14.26 -4.96
C GLY A 343 -9.26 12.74 -4.93
N LEU A 344 -9.66 12.10 -3.83
CA LEU A 344 -9.66 10.65 -3.68
C LEU A 344 -10.57 9.96 -4.70
N ARG A 345 -11.79 10.47 -4.90
CA ARG A 345 -12.69 9.95 -5.96
C ARG A 345 -12.09 10.07 -7.36
N ARG A 346 -11.40 11.17 -7.66
CA ARG A 346 -10.66 11.33 -8.93
C ARG A 346 -9.54 10.30 -9.05
N SER A 347 -8.83 10.03 -7.95
CA SER A 347 -7.79 9.00 -7.90
C SER A 347 -8.39 7.61 -8.17
N TRP A 348 -9.52 7.27 -7.55
CA TRP A 348 -10.21 5.99 -7.82
C TRP A 348 -10.65 5.84 -9.28
N ILE A 349 -11.17 6.91 -9.91
CA ILE A 349 -11.52 6.89 -11.33
C ILE A 349 -10.28 6.64 -12.19
N ALA A 350 -9.17 7.33 -11.92
CA ALA A 350 -7.91 7.12 -12.64
C ALA A 350 -7.40 5.68 -12.46
N MET A 351 -7.44 5.15 -11.23
CA MET A 351 -7.00 3.79 -10.89
C MET A 351 -7.92 2.66 -11.41
N ARG A 352 -9.09 3.00 -11.96
CA ARG A 352 -9.98 2.07 -12.69
C ARG A 352 -9.88 2.20 -14.20
N SER A 353 -9.03 3.08 -14.71
CA SER A 353 -8.91 3.33 -16.14
C SER A 353 -8.01 2.32 -16.85
N GLN A 354 -8.32 2.05 -18.12
CA GLN A 354 -7.48 1.26 -19.02
C GLN A 354 -6.05 1.82 -19.12
N ARG A 355 -5.92 3.12 -18.97
CA ARG A 355 -4.64 3.82 -18.98
C ARG A 355 -3.76 3.39 -17.80
N TYR A 356 -4.34 3.29 -16.61
CA TYR A 356 -3.66 2.80 -15.42
C TYR A 356 -3.30 1.31 -15.53
N PHE A 357 -4.20 0.49 -16.05
CA PHE A 357 -3.93 -0.94 -16.24
C PHE A 357 -2.78 -1.19 -17.20
N ARG A 358 -2.72 -0.45 -18.33
CA ARG A 358 -1.58 -0.51 -19.24
C ARG A 358 -0.27 -0.08 -18.59
N LEU A 359 -0.31 0.92 -17.70
CA LEU A 359 0.88 1.31 -16.93
C LEU A 359 1.38 0.16 -16.05
N LEU A 360 0.47 -0.52 -15.34
CA LEU A 360 0.83 -1.68 -14.52
C LEU A 360 1.37 -2.83 -15.37
N ASP A 361 0.74 -3.13 -16.54
CA ASP A 361 1.25 -4.16 -17.47
C ASP A 361 2.66 -3.84 -17.97
N ALA A 362 2.92 -2.57 -18.29
CA ALA A 362 4.24 -2.14 -18.74
C ALA A 362 5.30 -2.23 -17.62
N LEU A 363 4.93 -1.90 -16.37
CA LEU A 363 5.82 -2.06 -15.23
C LEU A 363 6.14 -3.54 -14.96
N ASP A 364 5.15 -4.43 -15.03
CA ASP A 364 5.35 -5.87 -14.87
C ASP A 364 6.26 -6.44 -15.98
N SER A 365 6.05 -6.01 -17.24
CA SER A 365 6.91 -6.41 -18.35
C SER A 365 8.36 -5.97 -18.15
N MET A 366 8.58 -4.73 -17.68
CA MET A 366 9.93 -4.24 -17.39
C MET A 366 10.65 -5.00 -16.28
N VAL A 367 9.89 -5.50 -15.30
CA VAL A 367 10.44 -6.32 -14.22
C VAL A 367 10.75 -7.73 -14.71
N ALA A 368 9.95 -8.27 -15.64
CA ALA A 368 10.08 -9.63 -16.16
C ALA A 368 11.15 -9.76 -17.26
N GLU A 369 11.38 -8.70 -18.04
CA GLU A 369 12.35 -8.70 -19.14
C GLU A 369 13.77 -8.52 -18.58
N ILE A 370 14.72 -9.28 -19.14
CA ILE A 370 16.15 -9.12 -18.81
C ILE A 370 16.60 -7.77 -19.38
N PRO A 371 17.21 -6.87 -18.56
CA PRO A 371 17.71 -5.60 -19.05
C PRO A 371 18.68 -5.84 -20.20
N VAL A 372 18.58 -5.06 -21.26
CA VAL A 372 19.61 -5.03 -22.30
C VAL A 372 20.91 -4.61 -21.61
N ALA A 373 21.96 -5.41 -21.72
CA ALA A 373 23.25 -5.11 -21.12
C ALA A 373 23.60 -3.66 -21.43
N ALA A 374 23.75 -2.86 -20.35
CA ALA A 374 24.17 -1.48 -20.49
C ALA A 374 25.43 -1.45 -21.34
N SER A 375 25.44 -0.62 -22.38
CA SER A 375 26.66 -0.33 -23.11
C SER A 375 27.73 0.09 -22.09
N ASP A 376 28.94 -0.41 -22.21
CA ASP A 376 30.11 -0.11 -21.34
C ASP A 376 30.49 1.38 -21.24
N GLU A 377 29.65 2.30 -21.71
CA GLU A 377 29.79 3.72 -21.46
C GLU A 377 29.32 4.01 -20.03
N GLU A 378 30.29 4.12 -19.12
CA GLU A 378 30.09 4.66 -17.78
C GLU A 378 29.36 6.01 -17.87
N SER A 379 28.06 6.02 -17.64
CA SER A 379 27.34 7.26 -17.37
C SER A 379 28.04 7.97 -16.21
N PRO A 380 28.46 9.25 -16.34
CA PRO A 380 29.28 9.92 -15.35
C PRO A 380 28.61 9.84 -13.98
N ALA A 381 29.23 9.11 -13.07
CA ALA A 381 28.74 8.90 -11.71
C ALA A 381 28.35 10.25 -11.10
N ILE A 382 27.11 10.37 -10.63
CA ILE A 382 26.63 11.59 -9.97
C ILE A 382 27.38 11.68 -8.65
N THR A 383 28.42 12.51 -8.61
CA THR A 383 29.25 12.72 -7.42
C THR A 383 28.56 13.68 -6.44
N ILE A 384 28.83 13.51 -5.13
CA ILE A 384 28.40 14.46 -4.08
C ILE A 384 28.80 15.88 -4.47
N ASP A 385 30.00 16.08 -4.99
CA ASP A 385 30.52 17.38 -5.41
C ASP A 385 29.71 18.01 -6.55
N GLY A 386 29.36 17.21 -7.55
CA GLY A 386 28.53 17.67 -8.67
C GLY A 386 27.12 18.05 -8.23
N ALA A 387 26.54 17.24 -7.33
CA ALA A 387 25.22 17.54 -6.76
C ALA A 387 25.27 18.78 -5.84
N TYR A 388 26.30 18.92 -5.00
CA TYR A 388 26.48 20.08 -4.13
C TYR A 388 26.71 21.38 -4.90
N LYS A 389 27.53 21.37 -5.97
CA LYS A 389 27.71 22.55 -6.86
C LYS A 389 26.37 23.08 -7.38
N LYS A 390 25.42 22.18 -7.68
CA LYS A 390 24.07 22.57 -8.13
C LYS A 390 23.23 23.19 -7.01
N VAL A 391 23.37 22.74 -5.75
CA VAL A 391 22.73 23.39 -4.59
C VAL A 391 23.32 24.79 -4.39
N LYS A 392 24.66 24.91 -4.39
CA LYS A 392 25.35 26.17 -4.21
C LYS A 392 24.95 27.21 -5.28
N LYS A 393 24.95 26.82 -6.56
CA LYS A 393 24.51 27.71 -7.67
C LYS A 393 23.06 28.16 -7.50
N ALA A 394 22.17 27.27 -7.02
CA ALA A 394 20.77 27.63 -6.79
C ALA A 394 20.63 28.60 -5.59
N ALA A 395 21.45 28.46 -4.55
CA ALA A 395 21.47 29.35 -3.40
C ALA A 395 22.04 30.74 -3.77
N GLU A 396 23.11 30.81 -4.56
CA GLU A 396 23.66 32.08 -5.08
C GLU A 396 22.63 32.82 -5.91
N ALA A 397 21.94 32.14 -6.82
CA ALA A 397 20.87 32.75 -7.63
C ALA A 397 19.66 33.23 -6.80
N ALA A 398 19.37 32.61 -5.68
CA ALA A 398 18.32 33.04 -4.75
C ALA A 398 18.76 34.31 -3.98
N ALA A 399 20.01 34.35 -3.51
CA ALA A 399 20.58 35.51 -2.82
C ALA A 399 20.62 36.77 -3.68
N GLU A 400 20.83 36.67 -4.99
CA GLU A 400 20.76 37.78 -5.93
C GLU A 400 19.36 38.42 -5.98
N LEU A 401 18.30 37.58 -5.86
CA LEU A 401 16.91 38.06 -5.85
C LEU A 401 16.52 38.77 -4.54
N ASP A 402 17.19 38.46 -3.42
CA ASP A 402 16.94 39.09 -2.13
C ASP A 402 17.45 40.57 -2.09
N THR A 403 18.31 40.97 -3.02
CA THR A 403 18.80 42.33 -3.14
C THR A 403 17.86 43.27 -3.91
N VAL A 404 16.80 42.73 -4.52
CA VAL A 404 15.81 43.49 -5.31
C VAL A 404 14.65 43.93 -4.41
N ASP A 405 14.01 45.08 -4.73
CA ASP A 405 12.94 45.70 -3.94
C ASP A 405 11.85 44.68 -3.54
N GLN A 406 11.60 44.62 -2.22
CA GLN A 406 10.72 43.61 -1.59
C GLN A 406 9.22 43.90 -1.74
N SER A 407 8.85 45.08 -2.28
CA SER A 407 7.46 45.54 -2.34
C SER A 407 6.67 45.00 -3.53
N ASP A 408 7.34 44.38 -4.52
CA ASP A 408 6.71 43.89 -5.75
C ASP A 408 6.30 42.42 -5.63
N GLN A 409 5.03 42.14 -5.94
CA GLN A 409 4.42 40.81 -5.86
C GLN A 409 5.06 39.83 -6.88
N GLU A 410 5.54 40.33 -8.01
CA GLU A 410 6.25 39.52 -9.03
C GLU A 410 7.63 39.06 -8.49
N ASN A 411 8.33 39.94 -7.77
CA ASN A 411 9.59 39.61 -7.11
C ASN A 411 9.43 38.58 -5.98
N ALA A 412 8.31 38.61 -5.27
CA ALA A 412 7.99 37.58 -4.25
C ALA A 412 7.83 36.20 -4.89
N HIS A 413 7.12 36.11 -6.01
CA HIS A 413 6.95 34.85 -6.74
C HIS A 413 8.27 34.29 -7.28
N HIS A 414 9.14 35.13 -7.84
CA HIS A 414 10.46 34.68 -8.30
C HIS A 414 11.35 34.19 -7.17
N ARG A 415 11.26 34.78 -5.96
CA ARG A 415 11.97 34.29 -4.77
C ARG A 415 11.48 32.93 -4.33
N ASP A 416 10.17 32.73 -4.27
CA ASP A 416 9.59 31.43 -3.90
C ASP A 416 9.99 30.33 -4.89
N GLU A 417 10.03 30.64 -6.19
CA GLU A 417 10.57 29.73 -7.21
C GLU A 417 12.06 29.41 -7.02
N ALA A 418 12.86 30.40 -6.62
CA ALA A 418 14.29 30.21 -6.37
C ALA A 418 14.51 29.29 -5.15
N LEU A 419 13.78 29.51 -4.05
CA LEU A 419 13.79 28.64 -2.87
C LEU A 419 13.33 27.21 -3.22
N HIS A 420 12.31 27.08 -4.05
CA HIS A 420 11.87 25.77 -4.55
C HIS A 420 12.96 25.06 -5.39
N ARG A 421 13.75 25.79 -6.17
CA ARG A 421 14.92 25.24 -6.88
C ARG A 421 15.98 24.72 -5.92
N ILE A 422 16.30 25.45 -4.84
CA ILE A 422 17.23 24.99 -3.79
C ILE A 422 16.72 23.67 -3.19
N ARG A 423 15.45 23.61 -2.80
CA ARG A 423 14.80 22.39 -2.24
C ARG A 423 14.96 21.18 -3.17
N LYS A 424 14.69 21.35 -4.48
CA LYS A 424 14.86 20.27 -5.47
C LYS A 424 16.32 19.79 -5.56
N ARG A 425 17.29 20.71 -5.53
CA ARG A 425 18.72 20.37 -5.60
C ARG A 425 19.21 19.72 -4.29
N ALA A 426 18.77 20.21 -3.13
CA ALA A 426 19.06 19.61 -1.84
C ALA A 426 18.49 18.18 -1.73
N LYS A 427 17.26 17.98 -2.23
CA LYS A 427 16.66 16.62 -2.30
C LYS A 427 17.52 15.66 -3.13
N ARG A 428 18.01 16.09 -4.30
CA ARG A 428 18.88 15.26 -5.13
C ARG A 428 20.21 14.95 -4.43
N LEU A 429 20.85 15.96 -3.82
CA LEU A 429 22.08 15.78 -3.04
C LEU A 429 21.88 14.79 -1.88
N ARG A 430 20.74 14.86 -1.20
CA ARG A 430 20.40 13.91 -0.12
C ARG A 430 20.43 12.46 -0.60
N TYR A 431 19.80 12.17 -1.73
CA TYR A 431 19.78 10.81 -2.27
C TYR A 431 21.17 10.35 -2.75
N THR A 432 21.92 11.23 -3.44
CA THR A 432 23.30 10.93 -3.84
C THR A 432 24.18 10.62 -2.62
N ALA A 433 24.08 11.43 -1.56
CA ALA A 433 24.85 11.26 -0.35
C ALA A 433 24.48 9.97 0.41
N ALA A 434 23.18 9.63 0.47
CA ALA A 434 22.73 8.38 1.08
C ALA A 434 23.25 7.15 0.30
N ALA A 435 23.23 7.20 -1.03
CA ALA A 435 23.70 6.11 -1.88
C ALA A 435 25.24 5.89 -1.78
N THR A 436 26.00 6.93 -1.39
CA THR A 436 27.46 6.89 -1.25
C THR A 436 27.93 6.74 0.20
N GLY A 437 27.01 6.52 1.16
CA GLY A 437 27.34 6.37 2.58
C GLY A 437 27.74 7.67 3.29
N ALA A 438 27.52 8.84 2.68
CA ALA A 438 27.83 10.14 3.28
C ALA A 438 26.66 10.65 4.15
N ASP A 439 26.38 9.95 5.26
CA ASP A 439 25.21 10.15 6.10
C ASP A 439 25.04 11.58 6.62
N GLU A 440 26.15 12.24 7.02
CA GLU A 440 26.08 13.62 7.54
C GLU A 440 25.70 14.61 6.43
N VAL A 441 26.16 14.42 5.20
CA VAL A 441 25.75 15.24 4.03
C VAL A 441 24.28 15.00 3.74
N SER A 442 23.83 13.74 3.75
CA SER A 442 22.42 13.37 3.58
C SER A 442 21.53 14.02 4.63
N LYS A 443 21.95 14.01 5.90
CA LYS A 443 21.23 14.63 7.02
C LYS A 443 21.10 16.15 6.86
N GLN A 444 22.18 16.86 6.50
CA GLN A 444 22.15 18.30 6.30
C GLN A 444 21.32 18.69 5.07
N ALA A 445 21.41 17.92 3.99
CA ALA A 445 20.58 18.11 2.81
C ALA A 445 19.07 17.87 3.10
N LYS A 446 18.75 16.89 3.98
CA LYS A 446 17.39 16.64 4.49
C LYS A 446 16.88 17.85 5.29
N ALA A 447 17.71 18.44 6.14
CA ALA A 447 17.32 19.62 6.93
C ALA A 447 16.92 20.79 6.02
N ILE A 448 17.69 21.08 4.97
CA ILE A 448 17.34 22.12 3.98
C ILE A 448 16.03 21.75 3.24
N GLN A 449 15.87 20.47 2.87
CA GLN A 449 14.65 20.03 2.18
C GLN A 449 13.41 20.20 3.06
N THR A 450 13.49 19.91 4.36
CA THR A 450 12.39 20.09 5.33
C THR A 450 12.09 21.58 5.51
N LEU A 451 13.10 22.37 5.82
CA LEU A 451 12.97 23.82 6.02
C LEU A 451 12.27 24.52 4.84
N LEU A 452 12.70 24.23 3.62
CA LEU A 452 12.10 24.78 2.42
C LEU A 452 10.78 24.09 2.03
N GLY A 453 10.48 22.94 2.61
CA GLY A 453 9.16 22.30 2.58
C GLY A 453 8.16 23.14 3.38
N ASP A 454 8.48 23.42 4.63
CA ASP A 454 7.65 24.20 5.54
C ASP A 454 7.40 25.62 4.99
N HIS A 455 8.43 26.24 4.39
CA HIS A 455 8.28 27.52 3.68
C HIS A 455 7.26 27.42 2.52
N GLN A 456 7.39 26.42 1.63
CA GLN A 456 6.48 26.24 0.50
C GLN A 456 5.05 25.97 0.95
N ASP A 457 4.89 25.14 1.97
CA ASP A 457 3.58 24.82 2.53
C ASP A 457 2.93 26.06 3.18
N SER A 458 3.73 26.94 3.80
CA SER A 458 3.26 28.25 4.32
C SER A 458 2.80 29.20 3.20
N VAL A 459 3.49 29.24 2.06
CA VAL A 459 3.07 30.06 0.90
C VAL A 459 1.71 29.59 0.39
N VAL A 460 1.56 28.27 0.16
CA VAL A 460 0.29 27.66 -0.30
C VAL A 460 -0.84 27.90 0.71
N SER A 461 -0.55 27.76 2.02
CA SER A 461 -1.53 28.00 3.08
C SER A 461 -1.99 29.45 3.10
N ARG A 462 -1.08 30.43 2.96
CA ARG A 462 -1.44 31.86 2.91
C ARG A 462 -2.34 32.21 1.74
N GLU A 463 -2.05 31.71 0.55
CA GLU A 463 -2.90 31.92 -0.64
C GLU A 463 -4.30 31.36 -0.40
N HIS A 464 -4.40 30.18 0.19
CA HIS A 464 -5.68 29.58 0.52
C HIS A 464 -6.43 30.34 1.62
N LEU A 465 -5.74 30.80 2.67
CA LEU A 465 -6.34 31.61 3.74
C LEU A 465 -6.88 32.94 3.22
N ASP A 466 -6.16 33.63 2.32
CA ASP A 466 -6.64 34.87 1.67
C ASP A 466 -7.92 34.62 0.86
N GLN A 467 -7.95 33.53 0.07
CA GLN A 467 -9.16 33.16 -0.68
C GLN A 467 -10.35 32.88 0.25
N GLN A 468 -10.12 32.14 1.35
CA GLN A 468 -11.19 31.80 2.31
C GLN A 468 -11.64 33.02 3.11
N ALA A 469 -10.73 33.93 3.48
CA ALA A 469 -11.06 35.19 4.14
C ALA A 469 -11.96 36.08 3.27
N ARG A 470 -11.65 36.21 1.99
CA ARG A 470 -12.50 36.95 1.02
C ARG A 470 -13.88 36.30 0.87
N ALA A 471 -13.92 34.96 0.79
CA ALA A 471 -15.19 34.24 0.72
C ALA A 471 -16.05 34.42 1.99
N ALA A 472 -15.42 34.42 3.17
CA ALA A 472 -16.07 34.70 4.45
C ALA A 472 -16.63 36.12 4.52
N GLN A 473 -15.85 37.13 4.09
CA GLN A 473 -16.31 38.52 4.02
C GLN A 473 -17.52 38.70 3.09
N ILE A 474 -17.51 38.06 1.93
CA ILE A 474 -18.66 38.09 1.00
C ILE A 474 -19.90 37.45 1.64
N ALA A 475 -19.73 36.42 2.47
CA ALA A 475 -20.80 35.78 3.21
C ALA A 475 -21.25 36.54 4.48
N GLY A 476 -20.62 37.68 4.81
CA GLY A 476 -20.90 38.46 6.02
C GLY A 476 -20.36 37.82 7.30
N GLU A 477 -19.37 36.95 7.22
CA GLU A 477 -18.73 36.24 8.35
C GLU A 477 -17.49 36.97 8.83
N ASP A 478 -17.10 36.71 10.09
CA ASP A 478 -15.89 37.30 10.69
C ASP A 478 -14.63 36.70 10.06
N ALA A 479 -13.74 37.57 9.55
CA ALA A 479 -12.49 37.17 8.90
C ALA A 479 -11.26 37.28 9.84
N PHE A 480 -11.43 37.61 11.12
CA PHE A 480 -10.34 37.82 12.05
C PHE A 480 -9.39 36.62 12.16
N THR A 481 -9.95 35.43 12.35
CA THR A 481 -9.14 34.21 12.53
C THR A 481 -8.32 33.85 11.31
N TYR A 482 -8.84 34.13 10.08
CA TYR A 482 -8.06 33.95 8.84
C TYR A 482 -6.83 34.85 8.80
N GLY A 483 -6.97 36.13 9.22
CA GLY A 483 -5.86 37.08 9.31
C GLY A 483 -4.80 36.63 10.33
N LEU A 484 -5.24 36.10 11.47
CA LEU A 484 -4.34 35.58 12.49
C LEU A 484 -3.54 34.37 11.96
N LEU A 485 -4.19 33.40 11.34
CA LEU A 485 -3.53 32.23 10.74
C LEU A 485 -2.61 32.64 9.60
N TYR A 486 -3.03 33.59 8.76
CA TYR A 486 -2.21 34.14 7.68
C TYR A 486 -0.90 34.73 8.23
N GLN A 487 -0.98 35.49 9.32
CA GLN A 487 0.21 36.08 9.96
C GLN A 487 1.13 34.99 10.55
N GLN A 488 0.59 33.98 11.20
CA GLN A 488 1.39 32.84 11.70
C GLN A 488 2.14 32.13 10.56
N GLU A 489 1.49 31.95 9.41
CA GLU A 489 2.13 31.36 8.23
C GLU A 489 3.20 32.30 7.63
N ALA A 490 2.99 33.61 7.66
CA ALA A 490 3.99 34.57 7.19
C ALA A 490 5.22 34.57 8.11
N ASP A 491 5.03 34.51 9.43
CA ASP A 491 6.10 34.43 10.41
C ASP A 491 6.90 33.14 10.29
N LEU A 492 6.22 32.01 10.03
CA LEU A 492 6.88 30.72 9.78
C LEU A 492 7.72 30.75 8.50
N ALA A 493 7.17 31.29 7.41
CA ALA A 493 7.90 31.43 6.15
C ALA A 493 9.15 32.31 6.32
N GLU A 494 9.05 33.43 7.07
CA GLU A 494 10.17 34.31 7.36
C GLU A 494 11.22 33.59 8.23
N SER A 495 10.81 32.89 9.28
CA SER A 495 11.70 32.08 10.12
C SER A 495 12.46 31.03 9.28
N CYS A 496 11.79 30.39 8.33
CA CYS A 496 12.43 29.44 7.41
C CYS A 496 13.51 30.12 6.55
N ARG A 497 13.25 31.32 6.03
CA ARG A 497 14.23 32.08 5.26
C ARG A 497 15.45 32.44 6.08
N GLN A 498 15.26 32.93 7.29
CA GLN A 498 16.35 33.32 8.21
C GLN A 498 17.25 32.13 8.61
N GLN A 499 16.70 30.94 8.69
CA GLN A 499 17.44 29.71 9.03
C GLN A 499 18.19 29.11 7.82
N LEU A 500 17.86 29.49 6.59
CA LEU A 500 18.41 28.88 5.36
C LEU A 500 19.93 29.06 5.25
N ASP A 501 20.45 30.24 5.52
CA ASP A 501 21.88 30.54 5.43
C ASP A 501 22.71 29.68 6.39
N ASP A 502 22.22 29.47 7.61
CA ASP A 502 22.88 28.60 8.59
C ASP A 502 22.85 27.12 8.15
N ALA A 503 21.70 26.68 7.62
CA ALA A 503 21.57 25.33 7.07
C ALA A 503 22.50 25.09 5.87
N LEU A 504 22.64 26.05 4.96
CA LEU A 504 23.57 26.00 3.82
C LEU A 504 25.04 25.98 4.28
N ARG A 505 25.41 26.75 5.34
CA ARG A 505 26.76 26.71 5.93
C ARG A 505 27.07 25.34 6.55
N LYS A 506 26.12 24.73 7.29
CA LYS A 506 26.25 23.39 7.85
C LYS A 506 26.43 22.35 6.76
N LEU A 507 25.66 22.42 5.70
CA LEU A 507 25.79 21.55 4.52
C LEU A 507 27.18 21.71 3.89
N ALA A 508 27.66 22.92 3.66
CA ALA A 508 28.99 23.18 3.11
C ALA A 508 30.13 22.57 3.95
N LYS A 509 29.99 22.62 5.29
CA LYS A 509 30.95 22.02 6.22
C LYS A 509 30.92 20.48 6.14
N SER A 510 29.73 19.87 6.06
CA SER A 510 29.59 18.41 5.95
C SER A 510 30.19 17.88 4.65
N VAL A 511 29.95 18.58 3.52
CA VAL A 511 30.52 18.20 2.21
C VAL A 511 32.06 18.29 2.21
N ARG A 512 32.64 19.32 2.84
CA ARG A 512 34.10 19.42 2.98
C ARG A 512 34.68 18.25 3.78
N LYS A 513 34.03 17.90 4.89
CA LYS A 513 34.46 16.77 5.74
C LYS A 513 34.32 15.40 5.07
N ALA A 514 33.42 15.26 4.12
CA ALA A 514 33.24 14.02 3.36
C ALA A 514 34.24 13.87 2.19
N ARG A 515 35.06 14.91 1.90
CA ARG A 515 36.14 14.89 0.91
C ARG A 515 37.49 14.46 1.52
N ASP A 516 37.64 14.73 2.82
CA ASP A 516 38.80 14.33 3.63
C ASP A 516 38.63 12.88 4.12
#